data_78839941ad5e33dced83c2eff482ad64
#
_entry.id   78839941ad5e33dced83c2eff482ad64
#
_cell.length_a   1.000
_cell.length_b   1.000
_cell.length_c   1.000
_cell.angle_alpha   90.00
_cell.angle_beta   90.00
_cell.angle_gamma   90.00
#
_symmetry.space_group_name_H-M   'P 1'
#
loop_
_entity.id
_entity.type
_entity.pdbx_description
1 polymer ?
#
loop_
_entity_poly.entity_id
_entity_poly.type
_entity_poly.pdbx_seq_one_letter_code
_entity_poly.pdbx_strand_id
1 'polypeptide(L)'
;MLFGIIMPKSAKSDLNFLDRKNRGEMSMEKNRIRPIKSGKSFRMSYSRQKEVLEMPNLIEIQVDSYKWFLESGLKEVFDDISPITDYSGKLSLEFVDFTLCEDDVKYSIEECKERDATYAAPLKVKVRLHNKENDEINEHEIFMGDLPLMTATGTFVINGAERVIVSQLVRSPGIYYAIAHDKLGKKLYSSTVIPNRGAWLEYETDSNDIFYVRVDRTRKVPITVLIRALGYGTNAEIIDLFGEEPKILASLTKDTSESYQEGLLELYKKIRPGEPLAVDSAESLITSMFFDPRRYDLAKVGRYKFNKKLLLRNRICGQVLAEDVVDESTGEILAEAGTEVDKALADKIQNAGVPFVWIQTEQRNVKVLSNMMVDLGEWVDFDPESAGVTELVYYPVLQKILEENASEEDIKDAIHKNIHELIPKHITKEDIFASINYNMHLEYGIGHDDDIDHLGNRRIRAVGELLQNQYRIGLSRLERVVRERMT
;
A
#
# COMPACT_ATOMS: atom_id res chain seq x y z
N MET A 1 2.20 -14.00 -9.97
CA MET A 1 3.10 -14.28 -11.10
C MET A 1 3.83 -15.57 -10.82
N LEU A 2 3.63 -16.59 -11.64
CA LEU A 2 4.44 -17.80 -11.60
C LEU A 2 5.83 -17.44 -12.14
N PHE A 3 6.83 -17.51 -11.30
CA PHE A 3 8.22 -17.48 -11.76
C PHE A 3 8.47 -18.73 -12.60
N GLY A 4 8.40 -18.58 -13.92
CA GLY A 4 8.92 -19.57 -14.83
C GLY A 4 10.45 -19.55 -14.75
N ILE A 5 11.02 -20.49 -14.02
CA ILE A 5 12.46 -20.76 -14.07
C ILE A 5 12.77 -21.21 -15.49
N ILE A 6 13.33 -20.33 -16.31
CA ILE A 6 13.90 -20.68 -17.61
C ILE A 6 15.22 -21.40 -17.34
N MET A 7 15.18 -22.73 -17.33
CA MET A 7 16.39 -23.51 -17.31
C MET A 7 17.17 -23.31 -18.63
N PRO A 8 18.48 -23.07 -18.59
CA PRO A 8 19.28 -22.95 -19.79
C PRO A 8 19.25 -24.25 -20.61
N LYS A 9 19.22 -24.13 -21.94
CA LYS A 9 19.07 -25.25 -22.88
C LYS A 9 20.13 -26.36 -22.74
N SER A 10 21.26 -26.09 -22.10
CA SER A 10 22.32 -27.09 -21.83
C SER A 10 21.91 -28.14 -20.79
N ALA A 11 21.05 -27.79 -19.83
CA ALA A 11 20.63 -28.73 -18.78
C ALA A 11 19.65 -29.82 -19.25
N LYS A 12 19.00 -29.62 -20.42
CA LYS A 12 18.10 -30.65 -20.99
C LYS A 12 18.82 -31.79 -21.70
N SER A 13 20.05 -31.56 -22.20
CA SER A 13 20.86 -32.63 -22.83
C SER A 13 21.46 -33.55 -21.77
N ASP A 14 21.82 -33.01 -20.61
CA ASP A 14 22.47 -33.80 -19.56
C ASP A 14 21.48 -34.67 -18.77
N LEU A 15 20.23 -34.26 -18.65
CA LEU A 15 19.17 -35.08 -18.05
C LEU A 15 18.84 -36.32 -18.89
N ASN A 16 18.86 -36.19 -20.21
CA ASN A 16 18.64 -37.36 -21.11
C ASN A 16 19.83 -38.30 -21.17
N PHE A 17 21.04 -37.83 -20.87
CA PHE A 17 22.25 -38.68 -20.83
C PHE A 17 22.35 -39.45 -19.52
N LEU A 18 21.92 -38.87 -18.40
CA LEU A 18 21.87 -39.52 -17.09
C LEU A 18 20.79 -40.61 -17.02
N ASP A 19 19.64 -40.40 -17.70
CA ASP A 19 18.55 -41.38 -17.71
C ASP A 19 18.87 -42.65 -18.53
N ARG A 20 19.78 -42.58 -19.52
CA ARG A 20 20.26 -43.74 -20.28
C ARG A 20 21.33 -44.55 -19.53
N LYS A 21 22.15 -43.92 -18.69
CA LYS A 21 23.20 -44.60 -17.92
C LYS A 21 22.64 -45.33 -16.69
N ASN A 22 21.55 -44.84 -16.12
CA ASN A 22 20.93 -45.41 -14.93
C ASN A 22 20.02 -46.62 -15.19
N ARG A 23 19.65 -46.91 -16.45
CA ARG A 23 18.87 -48.13 -16.79
C ARG A 23 19.72 -49.42 -16.90
N GLY A 24 21.04 -49.30 -16.91
CA GLY A 24 21.96 -50.45 -17.01
C GLY A 24 22.55 -50.95 -15.69
N GLU A 25 22.46 -50.19 -14.62
CA GLU A 25 23.09 -50.52 -13.33
C GLU A 25 22.11 -50.57 -12.15
N MET A 26 20.91 -51.13 -12.37
CA MET A 26 20.03 -51.49 -11.26
C MET A 26 20.38 -52.87 -10.71
N SER A 27 21.63 -53.07 -10.28
CA SER A 27 22.02 -54.21 -9.45
C SER A 27 22.40 -53.73 -8.06
N MET A 28 21.52 -54.00 -7.11
CA MET A 28 21.78 -54.17 -5.66
C MET A 28 22.92 -53.35 -5.05
N GLU A 29 22.86 -52.03 -5.02
CA GLU A 29 23.62 -51.30 -4.00
C GLU A 29 22.81 -51.29 -2.69
N LYS A 30 23.27 -52.11 -1.76
CA LYS A 30 22.86 -52.11 -0.36
C LYS A 30 22.77 -50.68 0.15
N ASN A 31 21.67 -50.33 0.83
CA ASN A 31 21.41 -49.05 1.53
C ASN A 31 22.67 -48.52 2.22
N ARG A 32 23.44 -47.69 1.54
CA ARG A 32 24.58 -46.99 2.18
C ARG A 32 24.03 -45.77 2.87
N ILE A 33 23.80 -45.88 4.19
CA ILE A 33 23.53 -44.78 5.07
C ILE A 33 24.72 -43.82 4.97
N ARG A 34 24.46 -42.56 4.62
CA ARG A 34 25.50 -41.54 4.44
C ARG A 34 25.36 -40.44 5.48
N PRO A 35 26.43 -40.06 6.21
CA PRO A 35 26.44 -38.88 7.04
C PRO A 35 26.50 -37.63 6.14
N ILE A 36 25.50 -36.73 6.28
CA ILE A 36 25.47 -35.46 5.59
C ILE A 36 25.63 -34.36 6.65
N LYS A 37 26.55 -33.42 6.40
CA LYS A 37 26.78 -32.28 7.29
C LYS A 37 25.57 -31.36 7.22
N SER A 38 24.96 -31.06 8.37
CA SER A 38 23.85 -30.10 8.51
C SER A 38 24.24 -29.10 9.59
N GLY A 39 24.76 -27.93 9.17
CA GLY A 39 25.30 -26.93 10.08
C GLY A 39 26.50 -27.46 10.90
N LYS A 40 26.38 -27.42 12.24
CA LYS A 40 27.39 -27.93 13.17
C LYS A 40 27.28 -29.44 13.46
N SER A 41 26.23 -30.11 13.00
CA SER A 41 25.95 -31.53 13.25
C SER A 41 25.95 -32.36 11.97
N PHE A 42 25.91 -33.70 12.12
CA PHE A 42 25.79 -34.64 10.99
C PHE A 42 24.44 -35.34 11.13
N ARG A 43 23.71 -35.41 10.01
CA ARG A 43 22.50 -36.25 9.89
C ARG A 43 22.79 -37.46 9.01
N MET A 44 22.16 -38.57 9.31
CA MET A 44 22.28 -39.78 8.50
C MET A 44 21.21 -39.74 7.39
N SER A 45 21.66 -39.78 6.12
CA SER A 45 20.77 -39.84 4.97
C SER A 45 20.52 -41.28 4.56
N TYR A 46 19.24 -41.62 4.45
CA TYR A 46 18.77 -42.93 3.94
C TYR A 46 18.29 -42.83 2.48
N SER A 47 18.47 -41.66 1.85
CA SER A 47 18.06 -41.43 0.47
C SER A 47 18.91 -42.28 -0.50
N ARG A 48 18.26 -42.88 -1.50
CA ARG A 48 18.90 -43.61 -2.59
C ARG A 48 19.55 -42.68 -3.60
N GLN A 49 19.05 -41.43 -3.70
CA GLN A 49 19.59 -40.42 -4.60
C GLN A 49 20.53 -39.48 -3.85
N LYS A 50 21.51 -38.93 -4.55
CA LYS A 50 22.34 -37.84 -4.02
C LYS A 50 21.48 -36.58 -3.93
N GLU A 51 21.66 -35.79 -2.87
CA GLU A 51 21.08 -34.47 -2.77
C GLU A 51 21.67 -33.61 -3.89
N VAL A 52 20.79 -33.02 -4.70
CA VAL A 52 21.15 -32.13 -5.82
C VAL A 52 21.02 -30.67 -5.39
N LEU A 53 20.14 -30.40 -4.45
CA LEU A 53 19.91 -29.08 -3.90
C LEU A 53 20.31 -29.06 -2.43
N GLU A 54 20.92 -27.97 -2.00
CA GLU A 54 21.19 -27.74 -0.58
C GLU A 54 19.86 -27.55 0.17
N MET A 55 19.87 -27.93 1.47
CA MET A 55 18.71 -27.69 2.32
C MET A 55 18.48 -26.18 2.47
N PRO A 56 17.28 -25.66 2.16
CA PRO A 56 17.01 -24.24 2.31
C PRO A 56 17.14 -23.81 3.77
N ASN A 57 17.56 -22.58 4.00
CA ASN A 57 17.60 -22.00 5.32
C ASN A 57 16.17 -21.73 5.81
N LEU A 58 15.68 -22.53 6.78
CA LEU A 58 14.31 -22.45 7.27
C LEU A 58 14.01 -21.16 8.08
N ILE A 59 15.04 -20.44 8.50
CA ILE A 59 14.91 -19.17 9.24
C ILE A 59 15.24 -17.94 8.36
N GLU A 60 15.43 -18.12 7.06
CA GLU A 60 15.78 -17.07 6.11
C GLU A 60 14.81 -15.87 6.19
N ILE A 61 13.51 -16.14 6.26
CA ILE A 61 12.46 -15.11 6.39
C ILE A 61 12.69 -14.23 7.63
N GLN A 62 13.10 -14.82 8.75
CA GLN A 62 13.36 -14.09 9.99
C GLN A 62 14.61 -13.22 9.85
N VAL A 63 15.69 -13.81 9.39
CA VAL A 63 17.00 -13.14 9.28
C VAL A 63 16.96 -12.01 8.26
N ASP A 64 16.44 -12.26 7.06
CA ASP A 64 16.39 -11.27 5.99
C ASP A 64 15.43 -10.11 6.34
N SER A 65 14.31 -10.42 6.98
CA SER A 65 13.39 -9.39 7.43
C SER A 65 14.01 -8.48 8.51
N TYR A 66 14.79 -9.05 9.44
CA TYR A 66 15.48 -8.26 10.45
C TYR A 66 16.62 -7.42 9.84
N LYS A 67 17.37 -8.00 8.90
CA LYS A 67 18.41 -7.30 8.16
C LYS A 67 17.83 -6.11 7.39
N TRP A 68 16.72 -6.31 6.68
CA TRP A 68 16.00 -5.22 6.02
C TRP A 68 15.57 -4.12 7.01
N PHE A 69 15.12 -4.50 8.20
CA PHE A 69 14.74 -3.53 9.23
C PHE A 69 15.92 -2.64 9.64
N LEU A 70 17.12 -3.22 9.83
CA LEU A 70 18.31 -2.47 10.18
C LEU A 70 18.82 -1.58 9.04
N GLU A 71 18.81 -2.08 7.79
CA GLU A 71 19.38 -1.39 6.64
C GLU A 71 18.43 -0.30 6.07
N SER A 72 17.14 -0.59 6.00
CA SER A 72 16.16 0.26 5.33
C SER A 72 15.00 0.67 6.24
N GLY A 73 14.48 -0.25 7.04
CA GLY A 73 13.27 -0.03 7.82
C GLY A 73 13.38 1.05 8.88
N LEU A 74 14.53 1.18 9.55
CA LEU A 74 14.80 2.26 10.50
C LEU A 74 14.91 3.60 9.81
N LYS A 75 15.61 3.64 8.66
CA LYS A 75 15.76 4.86 7.87
C LYS A 75 14.41 5.40 7.43
N GLU A 76 13.56 4.55 6.87
CA GLU A 76 12.20 4.95 6.48
C GLU A 76 11.39 5.57 7.64
N VAL A 77 11.55 5.04 8.85
CA VAL A 77 10.83 5.60 10.02
C VAL A 77 11.37 6.95 10.44
N PHE A 78 12.69 7.15 10.38
CA PHE A 78 13.30 8.46 10.67
C PHE A 78 12.92 9.49 9.61
N ASP A 79 12.93 9.11 8.34
CA ASP A 79 12.54 9.99 7.22
C ASP A 79 11.04 10.37 7.29
N ASP A 80 10.14 9.43 7.65
CA ASP A 80 8.71 9.68 7.80
C ASP A 80 8.39 10.72 8.90
N ILE A 81 9.20 10.81 9.95
CA ILE A 81 8.98 11.72 11.09
C ILE A 81 9.73 13.04 10.92
N SER A 82 10.80 13.04 10.19
CA SER A 82 11.62 14.22 9.90
C SER A 82 10.96 15.11 8.82
N PRO A 83 11.02 16.45 8.93
CA PRO A 83 11.46 17.23 10.07
C PRO A 83 10.40 17.43 11.15
N ILE A 84 10.81 17.52 12.43
CA ILE A 84 9.95 17.93 13.53
C ILE A 84 10.07 19.44 13.67
N THR A 85 8.98 20.16 13.40
CA THR A 85 8.92 21.61 13.52
C THR A 85 8.16 22.04 14.78
N ASP A 86 8.57 23.13 15.37
CA ASP A 86 7.81 23.79 16.45
C ASP A 86 6.50 24.41 15.94
N TYR A 87 5.64 24.87 16.84
CA TYR A 87 4.36 25.49 16.47
C TYR A 87 4.52 26.82 15.74
N SER A 88 5.66 27.51 15.90
CA SER A 88 5.96 28.77 15.25
C SER A 88 6.66 28.59 13.90
N GLY A 89 7.12 27.37 13.57
CA GLY A 89 7.87 27.04 12.38
C GLY A 89 9.31 27.56 12.34
N LYS A 90 9.82 28.08 13.47
CA LYS A 90 11.15 28.72 13.60
C LYS A 90 12.26 27.70 13.84
N LEU A 91 11.96 26.64 14.60
CA LEU A 91 12.88 25.57 14.89
C LEU A 91 12.51 24.32 14.09
N SER A 92 13.48 23.67 13.49
CA SER A 92 13.33 22.43 12.75
C SER A 92 14.38 21.41 13.20
N LEU A 93 13.94 20.26 13.68
CA LEU A 93 14.79 19.14 14.05
C LEU A 93 14.69 18.06 12.98
N GLU A 94 15.82 17.67 12.42
CA GLU A 94 15.93 16.63 11.39
C GLU A 94 16.76 15.45 11.89
N PHE A 95 16.32 14.24 11.58
CA PHE A 95 17.11 13.03 11.75
C PHE A 95 17.91 12.81 10.47
N VAL A 96 19.25 12.94 10.57
CA VAL A 96 20.14 12.90 9.40
C VAL A 96 20.59 11.48 9.09
N ASP A 97 21.04 10.76 10.14
CA ASP A 97 21.59 9.41 10.01
C ASP A 97 21.53 8.69 11.34
N PHE A 98 21.72 7.38 11.33
CA PHE A 98 21.80 6.58 12.55
C PHE A 98 22.94 5.56 12.47
N THR A 99 23.48 5.22 13.62
CA THR A 99 24.55 4.23 13.76
C THR A 99 24.19 3.22 14.85
N LEU A 100 24.18 1.94 14.49
CA LEU A 100 24.05 0.84 15.44
C LEU A 100 25.45 0.39 15.85
N CYS A 101 25.79 0.57 17.11
CA CYS A 101 27.12 0.25 17.65
C CYS A 101 27.21 -1.24 18.03
N GLU A 102 27.34 -2.12 17.04
CA GLU A 102 27.40 -3.57 17.26
C GLU A 102 28.67 -3.99 18.02
N ASP A 103 29.73 -3.19 17.96
CA ASP A 103 30.98 -3.43 18.71
C ASP A 103 30.87 -3.10 20.21
N ASP A 104 29.89 -2.27 20.60
CA ASP A 104 29.66 -1.83 21.99
C ASP A 104 28.64 -2.70 22.75
N VAL A 105 28.44 -3.94 22.32
CA VAL A 105 27.57 -4.89 23.03
C VAL A 105 28.16 -5.25 24.39
N LYS A 106 27.38 -4.99 25.45
CA LYS A 106 27.89 -5.13 26.85
C LYS A 106 28.18 -6.59 27.26
N TYR A 107 27.35 -7.52 26.77
CA TYR A 107 27.39 -8.93 27.18
C TYR A 107 27.23 -9.84 25.98
N SER A 108 27.95 -10.96 25.96
CA SER A 108 27.72 -12.03 24.99
C SER A 108 26.34 -12.69 25.18
N ILE A 109 25.89 -13.45 24.19
CA ILE A 109 24.60 -14.15 24.25
C ILE A 109 24.50 -15.06 25.46
N GLU A 110 25.60 -15.78 25.81
CA GLU A 110 25.66 -16.69 26.94
C GLU A 110 25.61 -15.92 28.27
N GLU A 111 26.38 -14.85 28.38
CA GLU A 111 26.35 -13.98 29.57
C GLU A 111 24.98 -13.30 29.76
N CYS A 112 24.29 -12.91 28.67
CA CYS A 112 22.95 -12.37 28.79
C CYS A 112 21.96 -13.38 29.37
N LYS A 113 22.09 -14.66 29.03
CA LYS A 113 21.27 -15.74 29.60
C LYS A 113 21.57 -16.02 31.07
N GLU A 114 22.83 -15.92 31.48
CA GLU A 114 23.25 -16.13 32.86
C GLU A 114 22.89 -14.96 33.78
N ARG A 115 22.91 -13.73 33.25
CA ARG A 115 22.69 -12.49 34.01
C ARG A 115 21.29 -11.92 33.91
N ASP A 116 20.36 -12.63 33.28
CA ASP A 116 19.02 -12.13 33.00
C ASP A 116 19.03 -10.78 32.27
N ALA A 117 20.01 -10.59 31.36
CA ALA A 117 20.17 -9.37 30.57
C ALA A 117 19.59 -9.51 29.15
N THR A 118 19.48 -8.37 28.49
CA THR A 118 19.03 -8.32 27.08
C THR A 118 20.24 -8.19 26.16
N TYR A 119 20.29 -9.01 25.12
CA TYR A 119 21.29 -8.91 24.06
C TYR A 119 20.91 -7.77 23.12
N ALA A 120 21.58 -6.62 23.26
CA ALA A 120 21.25 -5.40 22.54
C ALA A 120 22.51 -4.57 22.26
N ALA A 121 22.44 -3.74 21.23
CA ALA A 121 23.46 -2.75 20.87
C ALA A 121 22.92 -1.33 21.03
N PRO A 122 23.78 -0.35 21.42
CA PRO A 122 23.39 1.05 21.47
C PRO A 122 23.05 1.61 20.09
N LEU A 123 21.89 2.25 19.96
CA LEU A 123 21.49 3.00 18.77
C LEU A 123 21.76 4.48 19.01
N LYS A 124 22.61 5.06 18.18
CA LYS A 124 22.91 6.49 18.15
C LYS A 124 22.34 7.11 16.89
N VAL A 125 21.80 8.31 17.01
CA VAL A 125 21.18 9.02 15.89
C VAL A 125 21.80 10.40 15.80
N LYS A 126 22.20 10.76 14.58
CA LYS A 126 22.70 12.08 14.25
C LYS A 126 21.52 12.99 13.96
N VAL A 127 21.34 14.03 14.75
CA VAL A 127 20.28 15.01 14.59
C VAL A 127 20.84 16.37 14.23
N ARG A 128 20.08 17.09 13.44
CA ARG A 128 20.35 18.46 13.01
C ARG A 128 19.23 19.37 13.51
N LEU A 129 19.57 20.34 14.32
CA LEU A 129 18.66 21.40 14.74
C LEU A 129 18.95 22.65 13.93
N HIS A 130 17.98 23.07 13.15
CA HIS A 130 18.03 24.30 12.37
C HIS A 130 17.16 25.37 13.01
N ASN A 131 17.79 26.48 13.42
CA ASN A 131 17.10 27.69 13.87
C ASN A 131 16.99 28.66 12.70
N LYS A 132 15.78 28.80 12.15
CA LYS A 132 15.51 29.64 10.98
C LYS A 132 15.57 31.16 11.28
N GLU A 133 15.55 31.57 12.54
CA GLU A 133 15.68 32.99 12.91
C GLU A 133 17.12 33.48 12.75
N ASN A 134 18.10 32.62 13.10
CA ASN A 134 19.52 32.98 13.12
C ASN A 134 20.30 32.23 12.02
N ASP A 135 19.65 31.42 11.20
CA ASP A 135 20.27 30.47 10.24
C ASP A 135 21.36 29.58 10.88
N GLU A 136 21.20 29.28 12.16
CA GLU A 136 22.13 28.48 12.92
C GLU A 136 21.79 27.00 12.82
N ILE A 137 22.80 26.19 12.40
CA ILE A 137 22.65 24.75 12.26
C ILE A 137 23.55 24.07 13.30
N ASN A 138 22.94 23.32 14.20
CA ASN A 138 23.62 22.53 15.20
C ASN A 138 23.44 21.05 14.96
N GLU A 139 24.54 20.29 14.84
CA GLU A 139 24.48 18.83 14.68
C GLU A 139 25.01 18.16 15.95
N HIS A 140 24.25 17.18 16.42
CA HIS A 140 24.61 16.36 17.59
C HIS A 140 24.30 14.88 17.35
N GLU A 141 25.13 14.02 17.92
CA GLU A 141 24.84 12.59 18.02
C GLU A 141 24.18 12.31 19.35
N ILE A 142 22.99 11.72 19.34
CA ILE A 142 22.21 11.39 20.53
C ILE A 142 22.03 9.88 20.66
N PHE A 143 22.14 9.41 21.91
CA PHE A 143 21.79 8.04 22.25
C PHE A 143 20.27 7.90 22.32
N MET A 144 19.70 7.02 21.48
CA MET A 144 18.26 6.77 21.43
C MET A 144 17.81 5.63 22.33
N GLY A 145 18.71 4.71 22.62
CA GLY A 145 18.42 3.52 23.43
C GLY A 145 19.16 2.29 22.95
N ASP A 146 18.99 1.19 23.64
CA ASP A 146 19.56 -0.10 23.26
C ASP A 146 18.56 -0.86 22.37
N LEU A 147 18.98 -1.23 21.16
CA LEU A 147 18.19 -2.00 20.20
C LEU A 147 18.49 -3.50 20.34
N PRO A 148 17.51 -4.37 20.63
CA PRO A 148 17.73 -5.81 20.72
C PRO A 148 18.26 -6.39 19.40
N LEU A 149 19.33 -7.18 19.49
CA LEU A 149 19.94 -7.84 18.34
C LEU A 149 19.40 -9.27 18.15
N MET A 150 19.25 -9.65 16.89
CA MET A 150 18.89 -11.01 16.53
C MET A 150 20.13 -11.92 16.59
N THR A 151 19.96 -13.11 17.16
CA THR A 151 21.00 -14.15 17.18
C THR A 151 21.09 -14.84 15.82
N ALA A 152 22.16 -15.58 15.58
CA ALA A 152 22.35 -16.39 14.38
C ALA A 152 21.24 -17.45 14.15
N THR A 153 20.48 -17.78 15.20
CA THR A 153 19.35 -18.72 15.14
C THR A 153 17.99 -18.05 14.91
N GLY A 154 17.96 -16.73 14.64
CA GLY A 154 16.73 -15.98 14.40
C GLY A 154 15.92 -15.66 15.66
N THR A 155 16.55 -15.70 16.81
CA THR A 155 15.94 -15.45 18.13
C THR A 155 16.44 -14.14 18.74
N PHE A 156 15.75 -13.66 19.78
CA PHE A 156 16.17 -12.52 20.61
C PHE A 156 16.35 -12.99 22.05
N VAL A 157 17.37 -12.51 22.72
CA VAL A 157 17.56 -12.76 24.15
C VAL A 157 17.10 -11.53 24.91
N ILE A 158 15.96 -11.64 25.59
CA ILE A 158 15.34 -10.55 26.35
C ILE A 158 15.21 -10.97 27.79
N ASN A 159 15.87 -10.22 28.71
CA ASN A 159 15.94 -10.53 30.14
C ASN A 159 16.34 -12.00 30.39
N GLY A 160 17.39 -12.44 29.71
CA GLY A 160 17.92 -13.80 29.80
C GLY A 160 17.13 -14.88 29.07
N ALA A 161 15.90 -14.62 28.66
CA ALA A 161 15.06 -15.58 27.97
C ALA A 161 15.18 -15.45 26.43
N GLU A 162 15.43 -16.56 25.76
CA GLU A 162 15.46 -16.63 24.32
C GLU A 162 14.02 -16.65 23.78
N ARG A 163 13.71 -15.68 22.93
CA ARG A 163 12.36 -15.43 22.40
C ARG A 163 12.38 -15.30 20.87
N VAL A 164 11.27 -15.65 20.25
CA VAL A 164 11.05 -15.50 18.80
C VAL A 164 9.85 -14.58 18.57
N ILE A 165 9.99 -13.66 17.63
CA ILE A 165 8.87 -12.88 17.12
C ILE A 165 8.21 -13.69 16.03
N VAL A 166 6.97 -14.15 16.26
CA VAL A 166 6.23 -14.98 15.32
C VAL A 166 5.72 -14.14 14.17
N SER A 167 5.98 -14.54 12.93
CA SER A 167 5.41 -13.93 11.74
C SER A 167 3.89 -14.04 11.75
N GLN A 168 3.21 -12.97 11.34
CA GLN A 168 1.75 -12.90 11.31
C GLN A 168 1.23 -13.03 9.89
N LEU A 169 0.20 -13.85 9.71
CA LEU A 169 -0.54 -13.91 8.45
C LEU A 169 -1.68 -12.89 8.51
N VAL A 170 -1.61 -11.87 7.65
CA VAL A 170 -2.56 -10.76 7.62
C VAL A 170 -3.16 -10.59 6.22
N ARG A 171 -4.30 -9.93 6.11
CA ARG A 171 -4.79 -9.50 4.80
C ARG A 171 -3.83 -8.49 4.19
N SER A 172 -3.53 -8.64 2.90
CA SER A 172 -2.76 -7.64 2.18
C SER A 172 -3.52 -6.31 2.14
N PRO A 173 -2.85 -5.17 2.25
CA PRO A 173 -3.51 -3.90 1.98
C PRO A 173 -4.07 -3.90 0.56
N GLY A 174 -5.21 -3.25 0.37
CA GLY A 174 -5.91 -3.23 -0.91
C GLY A 174 -7.41 -3.02 -0.73
N ILE A 175 -8.15 -3.15 -1.81
CA ILE A 175 -9.61 -3.11 -1.77
C ILE A 175 -10.16 -4.49 -2.11
N TYR A 176 -11.17 -4.93 -1.36
CA TYR A 176 -11.80 -6.24 -1.46
C TYR A 176 -13.29 -6.10 -1.64
N TYR A 177 -13.84 -6.82 -2.61
CA TYR A 177 -15.25 -6.84 -2.94
C TYR A 177 -15.84 -8.20 -2.61
N ALA A 178 -17.04 -8.22 -2.05
CA ALA A 178 -17.75 -9.44 -1.71
C ALA A 178 -19.23 -9.32 -2.10
N ILE A 179 -19.79 -10.45 -2.52
CA ILE A 179 -21.21 -10.59 -2.85
C ILE A 179 -21.85 -11.51 -1.82
N ALA A 180 -22.83 -11.01 -1.10
CA ALA A 180 -23.65 -11.78 -0.17
C ALA A 180 -25.09 -11.90 -0.68
N HIS A 181 -25.85 -12.84 -0.14
CA HIS A 181 -27.26 -12.97 -0.45
C HIS A 181 -28.10 -12.67 0.79
N ASP A 182 -29.12 -11.87 0.61
CA ASP A 182 -30.12 -11.65 1.67
C ASP A 182 -31.01 -12.90 1.83
N LYS A 183 -31.81 -12.94 2.88
CA LYS A 183 -32.80 -14.02 3.16
C LYS A 183 -33.77 -14.26 2.01
N LEU A 184 -34.01 -13.26 1.18
CA LEU A 184 -34.87 -13.32 0.01
C LEU A 184 -34.11 -13.72 -1.28
N GLY A 185 -32.80 -13.97 -1.22
CA GLY A 185 -31.97 -14.30 -2.38
C GLY A 185 -31.47 -13.10 -3.17
N LYS A 186 -31.74 -11.85 -2.74
CA LYS A 186 -31.21 -10.65 -3.37
C LYS A 186 -29.71 -10.55 -3.13
N LYS A 187 -28.94 -10.25 -4.19
CA LYS A 187 -27.51 -10.00 -4.07
C LYS A 187 -27.24 -8.66 -3.37
N LEU A 188 -26.40 -8.68 -2.38
CA LEU A 188 -25.91 -7.51 -1.64
C LEU A 188 -24.42 -7.38 -1.88
N TYR A 189 -23.99 -6.20 -2.27
CA TYR A 189 -22.61 -5.91 -2.61
C TYR A 189 -21.95 -5.16 -1.45
N SER A 190 -20.79 -5.62 -1.04
CA SER A 190 -19.99 -4.98 -0.01
C SER A 190 -18.54 -4.87 -0.47
N SER A 191 -17.83 -3.89 0.06
CA SER A 191 -16.39 -3.78 -0.16
C SER A 191 -15.70 -3.22 1.07
N THR A 192 -14.43 -3.59 1.21
CA THR A 192 -13.60 -3.15 2.32
C THR A 192 -12.27 -2.63 1.79
N VAL A 193 -11.96 -1.39 2.09
CA VAL A 193 -10.66 -0.77 1.84
C VAL A 193 -9.78 -0.99 3.06
N ILE A 194 -8.69 -1.71 2.88
CA ILE A 194 -7.73 -2.05 3.94
C ILE A 194 -6.40 -1.38 3.61
N PRO A 195 -6.00 -0.34 4.35
CA PRO A 195 -4.65 0.21 4.23
C PRO A 195 -3.63 -0.68 4.96
N ASN A 196 -2.35 -0.46 4.70
CA ASN A 196 -1.29 -1.02 5.54
C ASN A 196 -1.28 -0.34 6.92
N ARG A 197 -1.54 0.97 6.93
CA ARG A 197 -1.70 1.80 8.12
C ARG A 197 -2.77 2.86 7.85
N GLY A 198 -3.73 3.02 8.76
CA GLY A 198 -4.78 4.03 8.65
C GLY A 198 -6.18 3.47 8.92
N ALA A 199 -7.18 4.31 8.71
CA ALA A 199 -8.59 3.99 8.91
C ALA A 199 -9.13 3.09 7.78
N TRP A 200 -9.96 2.12 8.14
CA TRP A 200 -10.66 1.28 7.17
C TRP A 200 -11.89 2.00 6.63
N LEU A 201 -12.20 1.76 5.35
CA LEU A 201 -13.48 2.11 4.75
C LEU A 201 -14.22 0.82 4.41
N GLU A 202 -15.42 0.68 4.92
CA GLU A 202 -16.30 -0.46 4.64
C GLU A 202 -17.56 0.06 3.95
N TYR A 203 -17.84 -0.45 2.77
CA TYR A 203 -19.03 -0.14 1.99
C TYR A 203 -20.01 -1.30 2.06
N GLU A 204 -21.28 -1.04 2.26
CA GLU A 204 -22.32 -2.04 2.25
C GLU A 204 -23.61 -1.55 1.56
N THR A 205 -24.23 -2.39 0.76
CA THR A 205 -25.55 -2.14 0.17
C THR A 205 -26.61 -2.82 1.01
N ASP A 206 -27.69 -2.10 1.33
CA ASP A 206 -28.85 -2.65 2.05
C ASP A 206 -29.86 -3.29 1.08
N SER A 207 -30.80 -4.07 1.61
CA SER A 207 -31.93 -4.67 0.84
C SER A 207 -32.79 -3.64 0.11
N ASN A 208 -32.78 -2.38 0.56
CA ASN A 208 -33.49 -1.26 -0.06
C ASN A 208 -32.63 -0.48 -1.12
N ASP A 209 -31.50 -1.05 -1.54
CA ASP A 209 -30.54 -0.44 -2.46
C ASP A 209 -29.87 0.86 -1.95
N ILE A 210 -29.95 1.11 -0.66
CA ILE A 210 -29.24 2.22 -0.03
C ILE A 210 -27.80 1.80 0.19
N PHE A 211 -26.89 2.63 -0.27
CA PHE A 211 -25.46 2.41 -0.15
C PHE A 211 -24.89 3.17 1.04
N TYR A 212 -24.29 2.43 1.96
CA TYR A 212 -23.74 2.94 3.21
C TYR A 212 -22.23 2.81 3.28
N VAL A 213 -21.62 3.69 4.07
CA VAL A 213 -20.20 3.62 4.43
C VAL A 213 -20.03 3.60 5.94
N ARG A 214 -19.02 2.86 6.40
CA ARG A 214 -18.46 2.92 7.75
C ARG A 214 -17.01 3.35 7.67
N VAL A 215 -16.62 4.25 8.52
CA VAL A 215 -15.24 4.67 8.70
C VAL A 215 -14.74 4.10 10.01
N ASP A 216 -13.70 3.27 9.95
CA ASP A 216 -13.01 2.70 11.12
C ASP A 216 -13.94 2.15 12.21
N ARG A 217 -14.87 1.24 11.85
CA ARG A 217 -15.83 0.58 12.74
C ARG A 217 -16.88 1.50 13.38
N THR A 218 -17.05 2.71 12.89
CA THR A 218 -18.11 3.61 13.35
C THR A 218 -19.49 3.18 12.88
N ARG A 219 -20.54 3.91 13.28
CA ARG A 219 -21.88 3.69 12.77
C ARG A 219 -21.97 4.06 11.30
N LYS A 220 -22.69 3.26 10.51
CA LYS A 220 -22.89 3.50 9.08
C LYS A 220 -23.63 4.80 8.81
N VAL A 221 -23.21 5.46 7.75
CA VAL A 221 -23.85 6.65 7.16
C VAL A 221 -24.11 6.41 5.68
N PRO A 222 -25.10 7.08 5.05
CA PRO A 222 -25.26 7.03 3.60
C PRO A 222 -23.95 7.42 2.90
N ILE A 223 -23.63 6.77 1.79
CA ILE A 223 -22.38 7.02 1.05
C ILE A 223 -22.28 8.47 0.57
N THR A 224 -23.41 9.10 0.29
CA THR A 224 -23.52 10.48 -0.16
C THR A 224 -22.95 11.48 0.87
N VAL A 225 -23.05 11.19 2.16
CA VAL A 225 -22.42 12.00 3.23
C VAL A 225 -20.88 12.00 3.07
N LEU A 226 -20.28 10.84 2.78
CA LEU A 226 -18.84 10.77 2.50
C LEU A 226 -18.47 11.54 1.23
N ILE A 227 -19.24 11.37 0.15
CA ILE A 227 -19.00 12.05 -1.13
C ILE A 227 -19.06 13.57 -0.93
N ARG A 228 -20.05 14.08 -0.17
CA ARG A 228 -20.13 15.52 0.19
C ARG A 228 -18.91 15.96 0.98
N ALA A 229 -18.52 15.21 2.00
CA ALA A 229 -17.34 15.49 2.81
C ALA A 229 -16.01 15.49 2.03
N LEU A 230 -15.97 14.88 0.85
CA LEU A 230 -14.82 14.87 -0.04
C LEU A 230 -14.81 15.99 -1.10
N GLY A 231 -15.86 16.82 -1.15
CA GLY A 231 -15.89 18.03 -1.96
C GLY A 231 -17.09 18.20 -2.88
N TYR A 232 -17.94 17.18 -3.10
CA TYR A 232 -19.13 17.24 -3.93
C TYR A 232 -20.37 17.56 -3.07
N GLY A 233 -20.63 18.86 -2.84
CA GLY A 233 -21.60 19.33 -1.86
C GLY A 233 -23.06 19.12 -2.26
N THR A 234 -23.42 19.32 -3.52
CA THR A 234 -24.80 19.32 -3.99
C THR A 234 -25.24 17.97 -4.56
N ASN A 235 -26.55 17.72 -4.56
CA ASN A 235 -27.11 16.50 -5.18
C ASN A 235 -26.79 16.45 -6.68
N ALA A 236 -26.80 17.60 -7.36
CA ALA A 236 -26.51 17.69 -8.79
C ALA A 236 -25.07 17.28 -9.09
N GLU A 237 -24.09 17.76 -8.31
CA GLU A 237 -22.67 17.37 -8.46
C GLU A 237 -22.46 15.87 -8.23
N ILE A 238 -23.15 15.27 -7.25
CA ILE A 238 -23.06 13.83 -6.98
C ILE A 238 -23.64 13.02 -8.15
N ILE A 239 -24.78 13.45 -8.70
CA ILE A 239 -25.41 12.80 -9.86
C ILE A 239 -24.54 12.98 -11.10
N ASP A 240 -23.95 14.14 -11.30
CA ASP A 240 -23.01 14.37 -12.40
C ASP A 240 -21.77 13.48 -12.29
N LEU A 241 -21.22 13.32 -11.09
CA LEU A 241 -20.04 12.47 -10.85
C LEU A 241 -20.31 10.99 -11.19
N PHE A 242 -21.38 10.40 -10.68
CA PHE A 242 -21.63 8.95 -10.81
C PHE A 242 -22.59 8.57 -11.94
N GLY A 243 -23.28 9.56 -12.53
CA GLY A 243 -24.46 9.33 -13.35
C GLY A 243 -25.72 9.06 -12.49
N GLU A 244 -26.86 8.86 -13.15
CA GLU A 244 -28.13 8.56 -12.47
C GLU A 244 -28.19 7.12 -11.93
N GLU A 245 -27.25 6.73 -11.07
CA GLU A 245 -27.20 5.40 -10.49
C GLU A 245 -28.30 5.18 -9.44
N PRO A 246 -29.11 4.10 -9.54
CA PRO A 246 -30.25 3.85 -8.63
C PRO A 246 -29.83 3.81 -7.15
N LYS A 247 -28.67 3.23 -6.85
CA LYS A 247 -28.16 3.15 -5.48
C LYS A 247 -27.76 4.50 -4.92
N ILE A 248 -27.22 5.40 -5.76
CA ILE A 248 -26.91 6.78 -5.37
C ILE A 248 -28.21 7.55 -5.15
N LEU A 249 -29.17 7.45 -6.06
CA LEU A 249 -30.49 8.10 -5.92
C LEU A 249 -31.23 7.65 -4.66
N ALA A 250 -31.22 6.34 -4.38
CA ALA A 250 -31.80 5.79 -3.13
C ALA A 250 -31.06 6.29 -1.89
N SER A 251 -29.74 6.44 -1.96
CA SER A 251 -28.91 6.95 -0.85
C SER A 251 -29.15 8.44 -0.59
N LEU A 252 -29.36 9.25 -1.64
CA LEU A 252 -29.72 10.67 -1.54
C LEU A 252 -31.04 10.88 -0.82
N THR A 253 -32.04 9.99 -0.99
CA THR A 253 -33.31 10.08 -0.26
C THR A 253 -33.17 9.86 1.25
N LYS A 254 -32.11 9.16 1.68
CA LYS A 254 -31.82 8.87 3.08
C LYS A 254 -30.84 9.85 3.72
N ASP A 255 -30.11 10.58 2.91
CA ASP A 255 -29.16 11.60 3.33
C ASP A 255 -29.93 12.83 3.85
N THR A 256 -29.55 13.31 5.03
CA THR A 256 -30.11 14.51 5.63
C THR A 256 -29.24 15.75 5.43
N SER A 257 -28.04 15.57 4.86
CA SER A 257 -27.12 16.67 4.54
C SER A 257 -27.38 17.19 3.14
N GLU A 258 -27.29 18.50 2.95
CA GLU A 258 -27.54 19.17 1.65
C GLU A 258 -26.30 19.90 1.12
N SER A 259 -25.26 20.03 1.95
CA SER A 259 -24.06 20.80 1.64
C SER A 259 -22.77 20.08 2.05
N TYR A 260 -21.63 20.56 1.52
CA TYR A 260 -20.29 20.12 1.92
C TYR A 260 -20.07 20.20 3.43
N GLN A 261 -20.43 21.32 4.05
CA GLN A 261 -20.23 21.55 5.48
C GLN A 261 -21.07 20.59 6.33
N GLU A 262 -22.33 20.38 5.95
CA GLU A 262 -23.21 19.45 6.65
C GLU A 262 -22.73 18.00 6.52
N GLY A 263 -22.26 17.59 5.35
CA GLY A 263 -21.65 16.28 5.12
C GLY A 263 -20.43 16.06 6.01
N LEU A 264 -19.52 17.05 6.10
CA LEU A 264 -18.37 17.02 7.00
C LEU A 264 -18.78 16.85 8.46
N LEU A 265 -19.73 17.65 8.92
CA LEU A 265 -20.18 17.64 10.32
C LEU A 265 -20.91 16.34 10.68
N GLU A 266 -21.73 15.80 9.78
CA GLU A 266 -22.42 14.52 10.02
C GLU A 266 -21.40 13.35 10.09
N LEU A 267 -20.39 13.35 9.22
CA LEU A 267 -19.32 12.36 9.26
C LEU A 267 -18.49 12.50 10.55
N TYR A 268 -18.10 13.73 10.90
CA TYR A 268 -17.37 14.04 12.13
C TYR A 268 -18.10 13.57 13.39
N LYS A 269 -19.40 13.83 13.48
CA LYS A 269 -20.26 13.39 14.59
C LYS A 269 -20.28 11.87 14.77
N LYS A 270 -20.11 11.10 13.68
CA LYS A 270 -20.03 9.64 13.76
C LYS A 270 -18.66 9.13 14.18
N ILE A 271 -17.60 9.82 13.73
CA ILE A 271 -16.22 9.46 14.06
C ILE A 271 -15.89 9.85 15.50
N ARG A 272 -16.33 11.05 15.93
CA ARG A 272 -16.08 11.58 17.28
C ARG A 272 -17.37 12.03 17.96
N PRO A 273 -18.16 11.09 18.48
CA PRO A 273 -19.39 11.43 19.16
C PRO A 273 -19.12 12.21 20.47
N GLY A 274 -19.82 13.34 20.64
CA GLY A 274 -19.73 14.16 21.85
C GLY A 274 -18.74 15.32 21.80
N GLU A 275 -17.95 15.47 20.75
CA GLU A 275 -17.11 16.65 20.55
C GLU A 275 -17.91 17.82 19.94
N PRO A 276 -17.51 19.09 20.21
CA PRO A 276 -18.12 20.25 19.56
C PRO A 276 -17.99 20.20 18.05
N LEU A 277 -19.07 20.52 17.35
CA LEU A 277 -19.11 20.51 15.89
C LEU A 277 -18.51 21.80 15.34
N ALA A 278 -17.34 21.71 14.72
CA ALA A 278 -16.67 22.79 14.01
C ALA A 278 -16.22 22.29 12.63
N VAL A 279 -16.48 23.07 11.59
CA VAL A 279 -16.18 22.68 10.20
C VAL A 279 -14.68 22.51 10.01
N ASP A 280 -13.86 23.45 10.49
CA ASP A 280 -12.40 23.41 10.36
C ASP A 280 -11.79 22.17 11.05
N SER A 281 -12.34 21.81 12.23
CA SER A 281 -11.91 20.61 12.95
C SER A 281 -12.31 19.33 12.22
N ALA A 282 -13.48 19.32 11.60
CA ALA A 282 -13.97 18.18 10.82
C ALA A 282 -13.14 17.98 9.53
N GLU A 283 -12.87 19.07 8.82
CA GLU A 283 -12.04 19.05 7.62
C GLU A 283 -10.60 18.60 7.92
N SER A 284 -9.99 19.18 8.96
CA SER A 284 -8.66 18.77 9.42
C SER A 284 -8.60 17.30 9.83
N LEU A 285 -9.64 16.78 10.50
CA LEU A 285 -9.71 15.38 10.90
C LEU A 285 -9.77 14.45 9.67
N ILE A 286 -10.67 14.72 8.72
CA ILE A 286 -10.88 13.87 7.53
C ILE A 286 -9.64 13.92 6.65
N THR A 287 -9.08 15.10 6.41
CA THR A 287 -7.85 15.28 5.64
C THR A 287 -6.69 14.51 6.27
N SER A 288 -6.50 14.64 7.59
CA SER A 288 -5.42 13.92 8.27
C SER A 288 -5.65 12.40 8.37
N MET A 289 -6.91 11.95 8.32
CA MET A 289 -7.25 10.54 8.42
C MET A 289 -6.99 9.76 7.13
N PHE A 290 -7.24 10.37 5.95
CA PHE A 290 -7.17 9.69 4.65
C PHE A 290 -6.04 10.19 3.76
N PHE A 291 -5.70 11.48 3.81
CA PHE A 291 -4.81 12.12 2.85
C PHE A 291 -3.46 12.53 3.44
N ASP A 292 -3.21 12.30 4.74
CA ASP A 292 -1.90 12.50 5.35
C ASP A 292 -1.05 11.22 5.20
N PRO A 293 0.06 11.23 4.43
CA PRO A 293 0.92 10.07 4.23
C PRO A 293 1.57 9.56 5.52
N ARG A 294 1.64 10.40 6.57
CA ARG A 294 2.15 10.00 7.89
C ARG A 294 1.15 9.13 8.64
N ARG A 295 -0.14 9.25 8.36
CA ARG A 295 -1.23 8.53 9.04
C ARG A 295 -1.85 7.44 8.20
N TYR A 296 -1.96 7.65 6.91
CA TYR A 296 -2.56 6.68 5.97
C TYR A 296 -1.52 6.22 4.96
N ASP A 297 -1.29 4.92 4.90
CA ASP A 297 -0.30 4.32 4.03
C ASP A 297 -0.86 3.03 3.41
N LEU A 298 -0.87 2.96 2.10
CA LEU A 298 -1.26 1.77 1.34
C LEU A 298 -0.09 0.80 1.16
N ALA A 299 1.15 1.25 1.33
CA ALA A 299 2.37 0.60 0.89
C ALA A 299 2.36 0.29 -0.63
N LYS A 300 3.48 -0.12 -1.21
CA LYS A 300 3.58 -0.48 -2.64
C LYS A 300 2.58 -1.59 -3.03
N VAL A 301 2.43 -2.60 -2.17
CA VAL A 301 1.50 -3.72 -2.40
C VAL A 301 0.05 -3.26 -2.47
N GLY A 302 -0.36 -2.38 -1.56
CA GLY A 302 -1.72 -1.81 -1.55
C GLY A 302 -1.99 -0.98 -2.79
N ARG A 303 -1.07 -0.05 -3.13
CA ARG A 303 -1.19 0.79 -4.34
C ARG A 303 -1.28 -0.08 -5.61
N TYR A 304 -0.45 -1.10 -5.74
CA TYR A 304 -0.55 -2.05 -6.86
C TYR A 304 -1.91 -2.74 -6.94
N LYS A 305 -2.45 -3.20 -5.80
CA LYS A 305 -3.77 -3.86 -5.76
C LYS A 305 -4.92 -2.91 -6.05
N PHE A 306 -4.84 -1.66 -5.61
CA PHE A 306 -5.78 -0.61 -5.99
C PHE A 306 -5.76 -0.41 -7.50
N ASN A 307 -4.60 -0.15 -8.06
CA ASN A 307 -4.44 0.07 -9.49
C ASN A 307 -4.91 -1.14 -10.30
N LYS A 308 -4.57 -2.37 -9.89
CA LYS A 308 -5.03 -3.59 -10.57
C LYS A 308 -6.55 -3.67 -10.73
N LYS A 309 -7.33 -3.11 -9.80
CA LYS A 309 -8.79 -3.15 -9.83
C LYS A 309 -9.42 -1.88 -10.38
N LEU A 310 -8.92 -0.73 -9.97
CA LEU A 310 -9.55 0.56 -10.23
C LEU A 310 -9.12 1.21 -11.54
N LEU A 311 -7.99 0.78 -12.15
CA LEU A 311 -7.59 1.28 -13.45
C LEU A 311 -8.71 1.13 -14.46
N LEU A 312 -8.97 2.20 -15.19
CA LEU A 312 -10.01 2.29 -16.18
C LEU A 312 -9.87 1.17 -17.23
N ARG A 313 -8.64 0.96 -17.73
CA ARG A 313 -8.33 -0.08 -18.73
C ARG A 313 -8.80 -1.48 -18.34
N ASN A 314 -8.72 -1.84 -17.07
CA ASN A 314 -9.11 -3.17 -16.59
C ASN A 314 -10.63 -3.34 -16.47
N ARG A 315 -11.36 -2.23 -16.47
CA ARG A 315 -12.82 -2.19 -16.31
C ARG A 315 -13.56 -2.01 -17.62
N ILE A 316 -12.94 -1.33 -18.59
CA ILE A 316 -13.55 -1.05 -19.91
C ILE A 316 -13.16 -2.06 -20.99
N CYS A 317 -12.07 -2.81 -20.83
CA CYS A 317 -11.62 -3.81 -21.80
C CYS A 317 -12.71 -4.87 -22.04
N GLY A 318 -13.08 -5.11 -23.30
CA GLY A 318 -14.15 -6.01 -23.72
C GLY A 318 -15.56 -5.44 -23.55
N GLN A 319 -15.70 -4.15 -23.25
CA GLN A 319 -16.98 -3.45 -23.16
C GLN A 319 -17.19 -2.57 -24.40
N VAL A 320 -18.44 -2.20 -24.67
CA VAL A 320 -18.80 -1.31 -25.77
C VAL A 320 -19.00 0.11 -25.26
N LEU A 321 -18.41 1.10 -25.92
CA LEU A 321 -18.54 2.50 -25.55
C LEU A 321 -19.96 3.00 -25.86
N ALA A 322 -20.56 3.72 -24.94
CA ALA A 322 -21.86 4.35 -25.13
C ALA A 322 -21.76 5.77 -25.71
N GLU A 323 -20.65 6.45 -25.49
CA GLU A 323 -20.36 7.81 -25.94
C GLU A 323 -18.92 7.90 -26.48
N ASP A 324 -18.66 8.96 -27.25
CA ASP A 324 -17.31 9.24 -27.75
C ASP A 324 -16.37 9.56 -26.59
N VAL A 325 -15.19 9.01 -26.64
CA VAL A 325 -14.13 9.29 -25.66
C VAL A 325 -13.19 10.32 -26.25
N VAL A 326 -13.10 11.47 -25.59
CA VAL A 326 -12.28 12.59 -26.01
C VAL A 326 -11.14 12.78 -25.03
N ASP A 327 -9.95 13.05 -25.54
CA ASP A 327 -8.82 13.49 -24.73
C ASP A 327 -9.01 14.97 -24.36
N GLU A 328 -9.14 15.27 -23.08
CA GLU A 328 -9.37 16.64 -22.60
C GLU A 328 -8.17 17.57 -22.85
N SER A 329 -6.96 17.02 -23.01
CA SER A 329 -5.74 17.80 -23.22
C SER A 329 -5.56 18.24 -24.67
N THR A 330 -5.91 17.38 -25.63
CA THR A 330 -5.71 17.61 -27.07
C THR A 330 -7.01 17.92 -27.81
N GLY A 331 -8.15 17.54 -27.26
CA GLY A 331 -9.46 17.60 -27.92
C GLY A 331 -9.65 16.55 -29.01
N GLU A 332 -8.77 15.59 -29.15
CA GLU A 332 -8.89 14.48 -30.11
C GLU A 332 -9.88 13.41 -29.63
N ILE A 333 -10.65 12.86 -30.56
CA ILE A 333 -11.52 11.71 -30.31
C ILE A 333 -10.63 10.45 -30.28
N LEU A 334 -10.46 9.86 -29.10
CA LEU A 334 -9.70 8.62 -28.91
C LEU A 334 -10.44 7.38 -29.40
N ALA A 335 -11.78 7.39 -29.25
CA ALA A 335 -12.67 6.32 -29.70
C ALA A 335 -14.10 6.84 -29.88
N GLU A 336 -14.79 6.33 -30.90
CA GLU A 336 -16.18 6.67 -31.19
C GLU A 336 -17.16 5.79 -30.39
N ALA A 337 -18.37 6.29 -30.17
CA ALA A 337 -19.47 5.54 -29.59
C ALA A 337 -19.76 4.25 -30.37
N GLY A 338 -20.10 3.16 -29.68
CA GLY A 338 -20.35 1.85 -30.28
C GLY A 338 -19.10 1.02 -30.57
N THR A 339 -17.89 1.53 -30.28
CA THR A 339 -16.65 0.79 -30.44
C THR A 339 -16.47 -0.20 -29.29
N GLU A 340 -16.15 -1.45 -29.59
CA GLU A 340 -15.71 -2.44 -28.60
C GLU A 340 -14.26 -2.15 -28.22
N VAL A 341 -14.01 -1.99 -26.92
CA VAL A 341 -12.70 -1.60 -26.38
C VAL A 341 -11.78 -2.82 -26.30
N ASP A 342 -10.78 -2.88 -27.15
CA ASP A 342 -9.71 -3.85 -27.05
C ASP A 342 -8.66 -3.40 -25.99
N LYS A 343 -7.67 -4.25 -25.75
CA LYS A 343 -6.65 -3.96 -24.74
C LYS A 343 -5.78 -2.74 -25.09
N ALA A 344 -5.43 -2.57 -26.36
CA ALA A 344 -4.58 -1.46 -26.82
C ALA A 344 -5.32 -0.12 -26.69
N LEU A 345 -6.59 -0.09 -27.09
CA LEU A 345 -7.44 1.08 -26.92
C LEU A 345 -7.69 1.41 -25.44
N ALA A 346 -7.90 0.39 -24.60
CA ALA A 346 -8.06 0.57 -23.16
C ALA A 346 -6.81 1.19 -22.51
N ASP A 347 -5.62 0.72 -22.90
CA ASP A 347 -4.35 1.30 -22.43
C ASP A 347 -4.17 2.75 -22.91
N LYS A 348 -4.52 3.05 -24.17
CA LYS A 348 -4.49 4.41 -24.72
C LYS A 348 -5.43 5.35 -23.96
N ILE A 349 -6.67 4.94 -23.70
CA ILE A 349 -7.65 5.73 -22.95
C ILE A 349 -7.19 5.97 -21.51
N GLN A 350 -6.64 4.94 -20.85
CA GLN A 350 -6.10 5.07 -19.50
C GLN A 350 -4.96 6.09 -19.44
N ASN A 351 -4.00 6.00 -20.37
CA ASN A 351 -2.80 6.82 -20.37
C ASN A 351 -3.05 8.25 -20.86
N ALA A 352 -4.14 8.50 -21.57
CA ALA A 352 -4.59 9.86 -21.89
C ALA A 352 -5.16 10.64 -20.69
N GLY A 353 -5.23 10.01 -19.49
CA GLY A 353 -5.71 10.69 -18.29
C GLY A 353 -7.22 10.99 -18.29
N VAL A 354 -8.01 10.24 -19.06
CA VAL A 354 -9.47 10.44 -19.16
C VAL A 354 -10.14 10.17 -17.79
N PRO A 355 -10.95 11.11 -17.25
CA PRO A 355 -11.53 10.97 -15.92
C PRO A 355 -12.65 9.93 -15.86
N PHE A 356 -13.39 9.73 -16.91
CA PHE A 356 -14.46 8.75 -16.99
C PHE A 356 -14.77 8.31 -18.43
N VAL A 357 -15.44 7.16 -18.54
CA VAL A 357 -15.91 6.62 -19.82
C VAL A 357 -17.33 6.10 -19.64
N TRP A 358 -18.22 6.35 -20.61
CA TRP A 358 -19.54 5.75 -20.65
C TRP A 358 -19.49 4.43 -21.41
N ILE A 359 -19.98 3.36 -20.80
CA ILE A 359 -20.08 2.04 -21.41
C ILE A 359 -21.52 1.55 -21.44
N GLN A 360 -21.84 0.82 -22.50
CA GLN A 360 -23.13 0.21 -22.68
C GLN A 360 -23.18 -1.16 -22.03
N THR A 361 -24.13 -1.38 -21.11
CA THR A 361 -24.43 -2.70 -20.54
C THR A 361 -25.81 -3.18 -21.01
N GLU A 362 -26.15 -4.43 -20.77
CA GLU A 362 -27.46 -5.00 -21.12
C GLU A 362 -28.64 -4.25 -20.48
N GLN A 363 -28.42 -3.61 -19.33
CA GLN A 363 -29.48 -2.95 -18.57
C GLN A 363 -29.55 -1.45 -18.81
N ARG A 364 -28.39 -0.79 -18.93
CA ARG A 364 -28.27 0.66 -19.05
C ARG A 364 -26.86 1.09 -19.44
N ASN A 365 -26.70 2.35 -19.83
CA ASN A 365 -25.40 2.96 -19.93
C ASN A 365 -24.89 3.34 -18.53
N VAL A 366 -23.64 3.05 -18.24
CA VAL A 366 -23.01 3.30 -16.94
C VAL A 366 -21.73 4.11 -17.11
N LYS A 367 -21.49 5.03 -16.18
CA LYS A 367 -20.32 5.90 -16.14
C LYS A 367 -19.21 5.25 -15.34
N VAL A 368 -18.12 4.87 -15.97
CA VAL A 368 -16.95 4.25 -15.32
C VAL A 368 -15.94 5.32 -14.98
N LEU A 369 -15.66 5.52 -13.68
CA LEU A 369 -14.73 6.52 -13.19
C LEU A 369 -13.30 5.99 -13.17
N SER A 370 -12.34 6.80 -13.59
CA SER A 370 -10.91 6.54 -13.48
C SER A 370 -10.41 6.81 -12.04
N ASN A 371 -9.33 6.16 -11.65
CA ASN A 371 -8.55 6.55 -10.47
C ASN A 371 -7.38 7.48 -10.82
N MET A 372 -7.35 8.00 -12.05
CA MET A 372 -6.40 9.00 -12.55
C MET A 372 -4.92 8.60 -12.40
N MET A 373 -4.62 7.31 -12.48
CA MET A 373 -3.24 6.81 -12.50
C MET A 373 -2.82 6.51 -13.94
N VAL A 374 -1.72 7.11 -14.39
CA VAL A 374 -1.20 6.98 -15.76
C VAL A 374 0.25 6.50 -15.78
N ASP A 375 0.71 6.03 -16.93
CA ASP A 375 2.11 5.67 -17.15
C ASP A 375 2.90 6.93 -17.52
N LEU A 376 3.96 7.22 -16.77
CA LEU A 376 4.80 8.39 -17.03
C LEU A 376 5.50 8.29 -18.39
N GLY A 377 5.85 7.10 -18.85
CA GLY A 377 6.54 6.88 -20.12
C GLY A 377 5.76 7.32 -21.36
N GLU A 378 4.44 7.49 -21.26
CA GLU A 378 3.60 8.00 -22.36
C GLU A 378 3.55 9.54 -22.43
N TRP A 379 4.08 10.22 -21.38
CA TRP A 379 4.00 11.67 -21.23
C TRP A 379 5.36 12.39 -21.33
N VAL A 380 6.46 11.63 -21.24
CA VAL A 380 7.82 12.17 -21.26
C VAL A 380 8.70 11.42 -22.26
N ASP A 381 9.66 12.10 -22.85
CA ASP A 381 10.57 11.54 -23.85
C ASP A 381 11.79 10.82 -23.24
N PHE A 382 11.93 10.85 -21.92
CA PHE A 382 13.04 10.22 -21.19
C PHE A 382 12.58 8.96 -20.44
N ASP A 383 13.52 8.09 -20.08
CA ASP A 383 13.25 6.90 -19.30
C ASP A 383 12.77 7.27 -17.87
N PRO A 384 11.54 6.88 -17.46
CA PRO A 384 11.02 7.13 -16.13
C PRO A 384 11.91 6.65 -14.99
N GLU A 385 12.64 5.54 -15.17
CA GLU A 385 13.58 5.03 -14.16
C GLU A 385 14.71 6.01 -13.87
N SER A 386 15.12 6.83 -14.85
CA SER A 386 16.14 7.88 -14.67
C SER A 386 15.67 9.00 -13.74
N ALA A 387 14.37 9.20 -13.60
CA ALA A 387 13.73 10.11 -12.65
C ALA A 387 13.29 9.42 -11.34
N GLY A 388 13.67 8.14 -11.12
CA GLY A 388 13.33 7.37 -9.94
C GLY A 388 11.87 6.86 -9.89
N VAL A 389 11.15 6.89 -11.00
CA VAL A 389 9.75 6.47 -11.12
C VAL A 389 9.68 5.07 -11.73
N THR A 390 9.14 4.12 -10.97
CA THR A 390 8.94 2.72 -11.39
C THR A 390 7.47 2.29 -11.34
N GLU A 391 6.58 3.16 -10.91
CA GLU A 391 5.15 2.90 -10.69
C GLU A 391 4.32 3.89 -11.49
N LEU A 392 3.02 3.62 -11.60
CA LEU A 392 2.07 4.57 -12.21
C LEU A 392 1.99 5.84 -11.37
N VAL A 393 1.84 6.96 -12.04
CA VAL A 393 1.82 8.29 -11.44
C VAL A 393 0.42 8.88 -11.43
N TYR A 394 0.17 9.77 -10.49
CA TYR A 394 -1.11 10.46 -10.35
C TYR A 394 -1.20 11.64 -11.34
N TYR A 395 -2.10 11.52 -12.31
CA TYR A 395 -2.21 12.43 -13.44
C TYR A 395 -2.40 13.91 -13.08
N PRO A 396 -3.27 14.28 -12.11
CA PRO A 396 -3.45 15.70 -11.78
C PRO A 396 -2.19 16.41 -11.27
N VAL A 397 -1.28 15.68 -10.63
CA VAL A 397 0.03 16.22 -10.21
C VAL A 397 0.99 16.26 -11.40
N LEU A 398 0.99 15.20 -12.23
CA LEU A 398 1.81 15.16 -13.44
C LEU A 398 1.47 16.33 -14.38
N GLN A 399 0.18 16.59 -14.61
CA GLN A 399 -0.25 17.69 -15.45
C GLN A 399 0.30 19.03 -14.97
N LYS A 400 0.21 19.33 -13.68
CA LYS A 400 0.79 20.55 -13.09
C LYS A 400 2.30 20.66 -13.32
N ILE A 401 3.03 19.55 -13.13
CA ILE A 401 4.47 19.52 -13.36
C ILE A 401 4.81 19.82 -14.82
N LEU A 402 4.04 19.25 -15.77
CA LEU A 402 4.26 19.47 -17.20
C LEU A 402 3.87 20.89 -17.65
N GLU A 403 2.83 21.49 -17.05
CA GLU A 403 2.41 22.88 -17.33
C GLU A 403 3.39 23.92 -16.80
N GLU A 404 4.00 23.66 -15.63
CA GLU A 404 4.90 24.59 -14.96
C GLU A 404 6.36 24.54 -15.50
N ASN A 405 6.77 23.43 -16.12
CA ASN A 405 8.14 23.21 -16.56
C ASN A 405 8.21 22.94 -18.07
N ALA A 406 9.12 23.61 -18.75
CA ALA A 406 9.24 23.51 -20.22
C ALA A 406 10.47 22.68 -20.66
N SER A 407 11.49 22.50 -19.82
CA SER A 407 12.69 21.73 -20.15
C SER A 407 12.69 20.35 -19.50
N GLU A 408 13.32 19.38 -20.17
CA GLU A 408 13.42 17.99 -19.67
C GLU A 408 14.14 17.92 -18.31
N GLU A 409 15.17 18.74 -18.09
CA GLU A 409 15.91 18.77 -16.82
C GLU A 409 15.04 19.34 -15.68
N ASP A 410 14.30 20.42 -15.96
CA ASP A 410 13.39 21.03 -14.99
C ASP A 410 12.24 20.07 -14.63
N ILE A 411 11.72 19.31 -15.60
CA ILE A 411 10.70 18.29 -15.38
C ILE A 411 11.24 17.16 -14.48
N LYS A 412 12.45 16.65 -14.73
CA LYS A 412 13.10 15.64 -13.89
C LYS A 412 13.29 16.14 -12.46
N ASP A 413 13.77 17.35 -12.30
CA ASP A 413 13.97 17.96 -10.97
C ASP A 413 12.65 18.19 -10.24
N ALA A 414 11.60 18.61 -10.97
CA ALA A 414 10.26 18.76 -10.40
C ALA A 414 9.64 17.41 -10.00
N ILE A 415 9.84 16.35 -10.79
CA ILE A 415 9.43 14.98 -10.45
C ILE A 415 10.14 14.53 -9.17
N HIS A 416 11.46 14.71 -9.06
CA HIS A 416 12.20 14.34 -7.85
C HIS A 416 11.71 15.10 -6.61
N LYS A 417 11.42 16.39 -6.72
CA LYS A 417 10.89 17.18 -5.60
C LYS A 417 9.50 16.74 -5.17
N ASN A 418 8.65 16.40 -6.13
CA ASN A 418 7.23 16.10 -5.88
C ASN A 418 6.91 14.60 -5.94
N ILE A 419 7.91 13.71 -5.86
CA ILE A 419 7.74 12.26 -6.01
C ILE A 419 6.70 11.67 -5.04
N HIS A 420 6.58 12.23 -3.83
CA HIS A 420 5.62 11.77 -2.82
C HIS A 420 4.17 12.14 -3.13
N GLU A 421 3.95 13.21 -3.90
CA GLU A 421 2.62 13.61 -4.39
C GLU A 421 2.30 12.92 -5.71
N LEU A 422 3.31 12.74 -6.56
CA LEU A 422 3.18 12.07 -7.85
C LEU A 422 2.89 10.58 -7.70
N ILE A 423 3.50 9.92 -6.70
CA ILE A 423 3.22 8.53 -6.33
C ILE A 423 2.67 8.52 -4.89
N PRO A 424 1.37 8.82 -4.71
CA PRO A 424 0.80 8.97 -3.38
C PRO A 424 0.82 7.64 -2.62
N LYS A 425 1.43 7.63 -1.43
CA LYS A 425 1.38 6.49 -0.50
C LYS A 425 0.01 6.36 0.16
N HIS A 426 -0.75 7.47 0.24
CA HIS A 426 -2.10 7.53 0.79
C HIS A 426 -3.17 7.27 -0.30
N ILE A 427 -4.41 7.12 0.12
CA ILE A 427 -5.55 7.01 -0.79
C ILE A 427 -5.86 8.39 -1.39
N THR A 428 -6.24 8.44 -2.67
CA THR A 428 -6.70 9.68 -3.32
C THR A 428 -8.23 9.75 -3.31
N LYS A 429 -8.79 10.92 -3.59
CA LYS A 429 -10.25 11.10 -3.73
C LYS A 429 -10.77 10.25 -4.88
N GLU A 430 -10.05 10.23 -5.99
CA GLU A 430 -10.38 9.47 -7.19
C GLU A 430 -10.36 7.95 -6.93
N ASP A 431 -9.43 7.46 -6.10
CA ASP A 431 -9.46 6.06 -5.66
C ASP A 431 -10.76 5.74 -4.90
N ILE A 432 -11.19 6.64 -4.00
CA ILE A 432 -12.43 6.46 -3.25
C ILE A 432 -13.64 6.44 -4.19
N PHE A 433 -13.74 7.41 -5.12
CA PHE A 433 -14.86 7.48 -6.07
C PHE A 433 -14.85 6.29 -7.03
N ALA A 434 -13.69 5.94 -7.60
CA ALA A 434 -13.55 4.76 -8.43
C ALA A 434 -13.89 3.47 -7.70
N SER A 435 -13.59 3.37 -6.40
CA SER A 435 -13.93 2.21 -5.57
C SER A 435 -15.41 2.07 -5.30
N ILE A 436 -16.11 3.18 -5.04
CA ILE A 436 -17.56 3.23 -4.90
C ILE A 436 -18.23 2.84 -6.22
N ASN A 437 -17.75 3.41 -7.32
CA ASN A 437 -18.22 3.15 -8.67
C ASN A 437 -18.04 1.67 -9.05
N TYR A 438 -16.89 1.07 -8.74
CA TYR A 438 -16.64 -0.36 -8.97
C TYR A 438 -17.64 -1.25 -8.19
N ASN A 439 -17.94 -0.91 -6.93
CA ASN A 439 -18.89 -1.68 -6.11
C ASN A 439 -20.29 -1.68 -6.74
N MET A 440 -20.75 -0.53 -7.25
CA MET A 440 -22.05 -0.42 -7.91
C MET A 440 -22.10 -1.23 -9.22
N HIS A 441 -21.00 -1.24 -9.96
CA HIS A 441 -20.90 -1.89 -11.25
C HIS A 441 -20.78 -3.41 -11.21
N LEU A 442 -20.49 -4.00 -10.05
CA LEU A 442 -20.55 -5.46 -9.87
C LEU A 442 -21.92 -6.03 -10.23
N GLU A 443 -22.99 -5.26 -10.06
CA GLU A 443 -24.34 -5.66 -10.45
C GLU A 443 -24.49 -5.83 -11.97
N TYR A 444 -23.77 -5.01 -12.75
CA TYR A 444 -23.78 -5.04 -14.21
C TYR A 444 -22.73 -5.99 -14.80
N GLY A 445 -22.03 -6.76 -13.96
CA GLY A 445 -20.98 -7.69 -14.39
C GLY A 445 -19.64 -7.05 -14.72
N ILE A 446 -19.44 -5.78 -14.35
CA ILE A 446 -18.16 -5.08 -14.52
C ILE A 446 -17.37 -5.23 -13.22
N GLY A 447 -16.31 -6.04 -13.27
CA GLY A 447 -15.49 -6.37 -12.12
C GLY A 447 -15.82 -7.75 -11.53
N HIS A 448 -15.10 -8.11 -10.48
CA HIS A 448 -15.19 -9.42 -9.84
C HIS A 448 -15.14 -9.26 -8.31
N ASP A 449 -15.78 -10.18 -7.60
CA ASP A 449 -15.61 -10.36 -6.17
C ASP A 449 -14.27 -11.04 -5.86
N ASP A 450 -13.87 -10.97 -4.60
CA ASP A 450 -12.57 -11.45 -4.15
C ASP A 450 -12.73 -12.65 -3.22
N ASP A 451 -11.90 -13.66 -3.45
CA ASP A 451 -11.66 -14.70 -2.47
C ASP A 451 -10.66 -14.20 -1.40
N ILE A 452 -11.17 -14.02 -0.18
CA ILE A 452 -10.39 -13.53 0.96
C ILE A 452 -9.31 -14.52 1.37
N ASP A 453 -9.57 -15.82 1.19
CA ASP A 453 -8.67 -16.91 1.61
C ASP A 453 -7.60 -17.23 0.58
N HIS A 454 -7.71 -16.67 -0.63
CA HIS A 454 -6.69 -16.81 -1.65
C HIS A 454 -5.35 -16.26 -1.15
N LEU A 455 -4.26 -17.02 -1.30
CA LEU A 455 -2.92 -16.64 -0.82
C LEU A 455 -2.38 -15.33 -1.43
N GLY A 456 -2.85 -14.94 -2.60
CA GLY A 456 -2.58 -13.62 -3.18
C GLY A 456 -3.20 -12.45 -2.40
N ASN A 457 -4.19 -12.71 -1.54
CA ASN A 457 -4.87 -11.72 -0.71
C ASN A 457 -4.44 -11.78 0.76
N ARG A 458 -3.58 -12.72 1.10
CA ARG A 458 -2.99 -12.86 2.44
C ARG A 458 -1.48 -12.75 2.31
N ARG A 459 -0.85 -11.98 3.18
CA ARG A 459 0.60 -11.81 3.23
C ARG A 459 1.16 -12.15 4.60
N ILE A 460 2.44 -12.44 4.63
CA ILE A 460 3.18 -12.65 5.87
C ILE A 460 3.76 -11.30 6.29
N ARG A 461 3.47 -10.90 7.52
CA ARG A 461 4.11 -9.78 8.19
C ARG A 461 5.22 -10.35 9.08
N ALA A 462 6.46 -10.19 8.64
CA ALA A 462 7.63 -10.73 9.31
C ALA A 462 8.17 -9.80 10.41
N VAL A 463 9.20 -10.23 11.10
CA VAL A 463 9.76 -9.55 12.27
C VAL A 463 10.18 -8.11 12.01
N GLY A 464 10.82 -7.82 10.88
CA GLY A 464 11.29 -6.48 10.56
C GLY A 464 10.17 -5.47 10.48
N GLU A 465 9.08 -5.81 9.79
CA GLU A 465 7.89 -4.95 9.69
C GLU A 465 7.19 -4.77 11.05
N LEU A 466 7.13 -5.82 11.86
CA LEU A 466 6.54 -5.74 13.20
C LEU A 466 7.36 -4.81 14.11
N LEU A 467 8.68 -4.89 14.06
CA LEU A 467 9.58 -3.99 14.79
C LEU A 467 9.46 -2.56 14.27
N GLN A 468 9.46 -2.36 12.95
CA GLN A 468 9.29 -1.04 12.33
C GLN A 468 8.01 -0.36 12.82
N ASN A 469 6.89 -1.08 12.85
CA ASN A 469 5.62 -0.53 13.31
C ASN A 469 5.64 -0.13 14.77
N GLN A 470 6.26 -0.93 15.64
CA GLN A 470 6.39 -0.59 17.08
C GLN A 470 7.35 0.58 17.29
N TYR A 471 8.44 0.63 16.54
CA TYR A 471 9.40 1.72 16.60
C TYR A 471 8.77 3.05 16.15
N ARG A 472 7.98 3.01 15.07
CA ARG A 472 7.21 4.17 14.59
C ARG A 472 6.24 4.72 15.64
N ILE A 473 5.52 3.84 16.36
CA ILE A 473 4.63 4.24 17.46
C ILE A 473 5.42 4.94 18.57
N GLY A 474 6.60 4.40 18.90
CA GLY A 474 7.50 5.01 19.89
C GLY A 474 7.98 6.39 19.46
N LEU A 475 8.46 6.53 18.23
CA LEU A 475 8.96 7.78 17.69
C LEU A 475 7.86 8.84 17.51
N SER A 476 6.62 8.46 17.14
CA SER A 476 5.50 9.40 17.07
C SER A 476 5.15 10.00 18.44
N ARG A 477 5.31 9.23 19.52
CA ARG A 477 5.18 9.75 20.89
C ARG A 477 6.32 10.71 21.25
N LEU A 478 7.53 10.37 20.84
CA LEU A 478 8.71 11.22 21.02
C LEU A 478 8.55 12.53 20.25
N GLU A 479 8.12 12.49 18.99
CA GLU A 479 7.84 13.68 18.16
C GLU A 479 6.92 14.66 18.89
N ARG A 480 5.80 14.17 19.45
CA ARG A 480 4.88 15.01 20.19
C ARG A 480 5.55 15.69 21.39
N VAL A 481 6.31 14.93 22.18
CA VAL A 481 7.02 15.48 23.35
C VAL A 481 8.10 16.49 22.95
N VAL A 482 8.83 16.20 21.86
CA VAL A 482 9.84 17.13 21.33
C VAL A 482 9.19 18.43 20.88
N ARG A 483 8.11 18.34 20.09
CA ARG A 483 7.37 19.51 19.62
C ARG A 483 6.83 20.37 20.77
N GLU A 484 6.29 19.74 21.83
CA GLU A 484 5.83 20.44 23.04
C GLU A 484 6.97 21.14 23.81
N ARG A 485 8.20 20.63 23.71
CA ARG A 485 9.38 21.20 24.41
C ARG A 485 10.18 22.20 23.57
N MET A 486 9.96 22.23 22.26
CA MET A 486 10.58 23.23 21.36
C MET A 486 9.89 24.59 21.42
N THR A 487 8.79 24.73 22.17
CA THR A 487 8.03 25.99 22.36
C THR A 487 8.61 26.82 23.48
#